data_3d23fa10cc06bb85ee4070af8a83cde0
#
_entry.id   3d23fa10cc06bb85ee4070af8a83cde0
#
_cell.length_a   1.000
_cell.length_b   1.000
_cell.length_c   1.000
_cell.angle_alpha   90.00
_cell.angle_beta   90.00
_cell.angle_gamma   90.00
#
_symmetry.space_group_name_H-M   'P 1'
#
loop_
_entity.id
_entity.type
_entity.pdbx_description
1 polymer ?
#
loop_
_entity_poly.entity_id
_entity_poly.type
_entity_poly.pdbx_seq_one_letter_code
_entity_poly.pdbx_strand_id
1 'polypeptide(L)'
;MSLQFSRSTRSMNIDSYRASQVGLIVASLLMLLLIGWFFFARVGLYEISQEVAFDEQGRLMASFSPESLERIQPGQPAVLRFYSPGNQPPLTIRAMVFDTPADTGQAEILVMSEDLPKLPMAEGGKGQVEVEVDSLSPFTLVMRATGKYVGSSPPDSNPSPQSNETVP
;
A
#
# COMPACT_ATOMS: atom_id res chain seq x y z
N MET A 1 32.85 50.26 45.65
CA MET A 1 33.06 48.98 44.92
C MET A 1 32.14 48.97 43.73
N SER A 2 32.64 49.26 42.51
CA SER A 2 31.90 49.30 41.29
C SER A 2 32.07 47.93 40.59
N LEU A 3 31.02 47.17 40.53
CA LEU A 3 31.00 45.91 39.82
C LEU A 3 30.98 46.19 38.30
N GLN A 4 32.08 45.77 37.64
CA GLN A 4 32.19 45.86 36.17
C GLN A 4 31.32 44.79 35.48
N PHE A 5 30.16 45.17 35.02
CA PHE A 5 29.28 44.33 34.18
C PHE A 5 29.59 44.44 32.67
N SER A 6 30.80 44.79 32.28
CA SER A 6 31.13 45.06 30.87
C SER A 6 31.61 43.84 30.06
N ARG A 7 31.52 42.59 30.58
CA ARG A 7 31.99 41.39 29.87
C ARG A 7 30.93 40.55 29.21
N SER A 8 29.64 40.71 29.55
CA SER A 8 28.60 39.83 29.01
C SER A 8 27.96 40.32 27.70
N THR A 9 28.10 41.58 27.32
CA THR A 9 27.53 42.13 26.10
C THR A 9 28.41 41.92 24.86
N ARG A 10 29.69 41.53 25.04
CA ARG A 10 30.60 41.34 23.91
C ARG A 10 30.51 39.95 23.25
N SER A 11 29.92 38.96 23.89
CA SER A 11 29.74 37.62 23.34
C SER A 11 28.47 37.50 22.46
N MET A 12 27.49 38.38 22.64
CA MET A 12 26.27 38.35 21.83
C MET A 12 26.44 38.94 20.42
N ASN A 13 27.52 39.62 20.14
CA ASN A 13 27.73 40.28 18.84
C ASN A 13 28.62 39.49 17.88
N ILE A 14 29.02 38.26 18.26
CA ILE A 14 29.83 37.37 17.42
C ILE A 14 28.95 36.22 16.83
N ASP A 15 27.72 36.09 17.27
CA ASP A 15 26.79 35.19 16.62
C ASP A 15 26.54 35.67 15.19
N SER A 16 27.27 35.07 14.28
CA SER A 16 27.19 35.41 12.89
C SER A 16 25.75 35.15 12.40
N TYR A 17 24.97 36.23 12.27
CA TYR A 17 23.61 36.24 11.69
C TYR A 17 23.52 35.41 10.42
N ARG A 18 24.63 35.24 9.68
CA ARG A 18 24.77 34.37 8.52
C ARG A 18 24.58 32.87 8.84
N ALA A 19 25.10 32.37 9.97
CA ALA A 19 24.92 30.97 10.34
C ALA A 19 23.46 30.66 10.67
N SER A 20 22.78 31.60 11.35
CA SER A 20 21.34 31.48 11.64
C SER A 20 20.48 31.54 10.36
N GLN A 21 20.84 32.43 9.42
CA GLN A 21 20.15 32.49 8.11
C GLN A 21 20.34 31.22 7.29
N VAL A 22 21.54 30.68 7.20
CA VAL A 22 21.81 29.42 6.51
C VAL A 22 21.03 28.28 7.17
N GLY A 23 21.02 28.21 8.50
CA GLY A 23 20.21 27.22 9.23
C GLY A 23 18.72 27.32 8.92
N LEU A 24 18.18 28.55 8.86
CA LEU A 24 16.76 28.76 8.52
C LEU A 24 16.44 28.35 7.08
N ILE A 25 17.32 28.66 6.13
CA ILE A 25 17.15 28.27 4.72
C ILE A 25 17.16 26.74 4.58
N VAL A 26 18.13 26.08 5.23
CA VAL A 26 18.21 24.60 5.22
C VAL A 26 16.97 23.98 5.86
N ALA A 27 16.53 24.49 7.00
CA ALA A 27 15.33 24.01 7.68
C ALA A 27 14.08 24.21 6.82
N SER A 28 13.94 25.35 6.15
CA SER A 28 12.82 25.62 5.25
C SER A 28 12.83 24.69 4.04
N LEU A 29 14.00 24.43 3.46
CA LEU A 29 14.15 23.50 2.34
C LEU A 29 13.77 22.06 2.73
N LEU A 30 14.25 21.62 3.90
CA LEU A 30 13.90 20.30 4.43
C LEU A 30 12.40 20.18 4.69
N MET A 31 11.77 21.24 5.23
CA MET A 31 10.33 21.26 5.46
C MET A 31 9.53 21.18 4.17
N LEU A 32 9.94 21.92 3.13
CA LEU A 32 9.33 21.85 1.80
C LEU A 32 9.47 20.45 1.16
N LEU A 33 10.64 19.85 1.31
CA LEU A 33 10.90 18.48 0.85
C LEU A 33 10.00 17.46 1.56
N LEU A 34 9.85 17.60 2.86
CA LEU A 34 8.98 16.74 3.68
C LEU A 34 7.51 16.90 3.31
N ILE A 35 7.05 18.14 3.10
CA ILE A 35 5.70 18.42 2.62
C ILE A 35 5.49 17.79 1.23
N GLY A 36 6.42 18.00 0.31
CA GLY A 36 6.37 17.39 -1.01
C GLY A 36 6.28 15.86 -0.92
N TRP A 37 7.16 15.24 -0.13
CA TRP A 37 7.11 13.80 0.09
C TRP A 37 5.76 13.34 0.66
N PHE A 38 5.20 14.05 1.63
CA PHE A 38 3.93 13.71 2.27
C PHE A 38 2.74 13.66 1.29
N PHE A 39 2.76 14.51 0.27
CA PHE A 39 1.71 14.55 -0.75
C PHE A 39 1.96 13.61 -1.93
N PHE A 40 3.23 13.43 -2.33
CA PHE A 40 3.58 12.70 -3.55
C PHE A 40 4.00 11.25 -3.30
N ALA A 41 4.43 10.90 -2.09
CA ALA A 41 4.72 9.52 -1.75
C ALA A 41 3.46 8.66 -1.89
N ARG A 42 3.64 7.41 -2.30
CA ARG A 42 2.57 6.42 -2.42
C ARG A 42 2.84 5.28 -1.46
N VAL A 43 1.85 4.92 -0.70
CA VAL A 43 1.87 3.78 0.22
C VAL A 43 0.89 2.75 -0.32
N GLY A 44 1.39 1.58 -0.71
CA GLY A 44 0.56 0.47 -1.15
C GLY A 44 -0.25 -0.09 0.02
N LEU A 45 -1.52 -0.33 -0.22
CA LEU A 45 -2.40 -1.07 0.67
C LEU A 45 -2.48 -2.50 0.16
N TYR A 46 -2.19 -3.46 1.04
CA TYR A 46 -2.15 -4.87 0.71
C TYR A 46 -3.24 -5.62 1.46
N GLU A 47 -3.96 -6.47 0.73
CA GLU A 47 -4.83 -7.48 1.32
C GLU A 47 -4.11 -8.83 1.32
N ILE A 48 -4.21 -9.54 2.44
CA ILE A 48 -3.45 -10.75 2.68
C ILE A 48 -4.39 -11.94 2.65
N SER A 49 -4.03 -12.98 1.87
CA SER A 49 -4.81 -14.22 1.82
C SER A 49 -4.73 -15.01 3.12
N GLN A 50 -5.80 -15.70 3.45
CA GLN A 50 -5.86 -16.61 4.59
C GLN A 50 -5.20 -17.95 4.24
N GLU A 51 -5.43 -18.43 3.03
CA GLU A 51 -4.93 -19.71 2.54
C GLU A 51 -4.66 -19.63 1.05
N VAL A 52 -3.72 -20.43 0.60
CA VAL A 52 -3.36 -20.58 -0.81
C VAL A 52 -3.29 -22.07 -1.14
N ALA A 53 -4.02 -22.51 -2.15
CA ALA A 53 -4.07 -23.89 -2.57
C ALA A 53 -4.08 -23.99 -4.11
N PHE A 54 -3.65 -25.14 -4.63
CA PHE A 54 -3.87 -25.50 -6.03
C PHE A 54 -5.21 -26.21 -6.16
N ASP A 55 -6.01 -25.83 -7.15
CA ASP A 55 -7.23 -26.55 -7.48
C ASP A 55 -6.89 -27.84 -8.27
N GLU A 56 -7.93 -28.62 -8.57
CA GLU A 56 -7.79 -29.88 -9.35
C GLU A 56 -7.27 -29.63 -10.79
N GLN A 57 -7.36 -28.40 -11.29
CA GLN A 57 -6.90 -27.99 -12.60
C GLN A 57 -5.48 -27.38 -12.56
N GLY A 58 -4.84 -27.35 -11.39
CA GLY A 58 -3.49 -26.82 -11.20
C GLY A 58 -3.44 -25.29 -11.17
N ARG A 59 -4.59 -24.60 -11.00
CA ARG A 59 -4.66 -23.16 -10.83
C ARG A 59 -4.41 -22.79 -9.37
N LEU A 60 -3.72 -21.69 -9.17
CA LEU A 60 -3.44 -21.18 -7.82
C LEU A 60 -4.62 -20.34 -7.33
N MET A 61 -5.30 -20.83 -6.32
CA MET A 61 -6.44 -20.18 -5.69
C MET A 61 -6.03 -19.62 -4.33
N ALA A 62 -6.33 -18.35 -4.08
CA ALA A 62 -6.09 -17.68 -2.82
C ALA A 62 -7.41 -17.29 -2.16
N SER A 63 -7.61 -17.71 -0.91
CA SER A 63 -8.81 -17.41 -0.14
C SER A 63 -8.64 -16.09 0.61
N PHE A 64 -9.62 -15.20 0.49
CA PHE A 64 -9.64 -13.89 1.14
C PHE A 64 -10.90 -13.72 1.99
N SER A 65 -10.90 -12.72 2.87
CA SER A 65 -12.14 -12.32 3.53
C SER A 65 -13.12 -11.69 2.53
N PRO A 66 -14.44 -11.78 2.76
CA PRO A 66 -15.41 -11.15 1.85
C PRO A 66 -15.18 -9.64 1.65
N GLU A 67 -14.77 -8.95 2.70
CA GLU A 67 -14.48 -7.51 2.66
C GLU A 67 -13.23 -7.20 1.81
N SER A 68 -12.22 -8.09 1.83
CA SER A 68 -11.02 -7.97 1.01
C SER A 68 -11.32 -8.23 -0.46
N LEU A 69 -12.17 -9.22 -0.76
CA LEU A 69 -12.56 -9.56 -2.13
C LEU A 69 -13.26 -8.43 -2.87
N GLU A 70 -14.07 -7.63 -2.18
CA GLU A 70 -14.72 -6.45 -2.78
C GLU A 70 -13.72 -5.41 -3.33
N ARG A 71 -12.49 -5.42 -2.80
CA ARG A 71 -11.41 -4.51 -3.20
C ARG A 71 -10.45 -5.10 -4.21
N ILE A 72 -10.44 -6.43 -4.32
CA ILE A 72 -9.55 -7.14 -5.22
C ILE A 72 -10.17 -7.16 -6.61
N GLN A 73 -9.38 -6.74 -7.60
CA GLN A 73 -9.80 -6.68 -8.99
C GLN A 73 -8.83 -7.44 -9.89
N PRO A 74 -9.30 -8.05 -10.97
CA PRO A 74 -8.44 -8.66 -11.97
C PRO A 74 -7.39 -7.67 -12.49
N GLY A 75 -6.15 -8.15 -12.66
CA GLY A 75 -5.02 -7.35 -13.13
C GLY A 75 -4.23 -6.64 -12.03
N GLN A 76 -4.65 -6.70 -10.78
CA GLN A 76 -3.86 -6.13 -9.67
C GLN A 76 -2.58 -6.93 -9.44
N PRO A 77 -1.46 -6.25 -9.12
CA PRO A 77 -0.22 -6.92 -8.79
C PRO A 77 -0.34 -7.66 -7.45
N ALA A 78 0.21 -8.85 -7.42
CA ALA A 78 0.23 -9.71 -6.24
C ALA A 78 1.65 -10.24 -5.99
N VAL A 79 1.93 -10.58 -4.74
CA VAL A 79 3.17 -11.19 -4.31
C VAL A 79 2.83 -12.46 -3.54
N LEU A 80 3.34 -13.58 -4.04
CA LEU A 80 3.17 -14.87 -3.42
C LEU A 80 4.40 -15.16 -2.55
N ARG A 81 4.19 -15.46 -1.28
CA ARG A 81 5.23 -15.83 -0.32
C ARG A 81 5.05 -17.26 0.15
N PHE A 82 6.07 -18.09 -0.03
CA PHE A 82 6.11 -19.43 0.51
C PHE A 82 7.04 -19.49 1.71
N TYR A 83 6.51 -20.00 2.81
CA TYR A 83 7.28 -20.26 4.02
C TYR A 83 7.78 -21.70 4.01
N SER A 84 9.09 -21.87 3.88
CA SER A 84 9.72 -23.18 4.01
C SER A 84 9.91 -23.55 5.48
N PRO A 85 9.73 -24.82 5.86
CA PRO A 85 10.04 -25.26 7.21
C PRO A 85 11.55 -25.11 7.46
N GLY A 86 11.91 -24.30 8.45
CA GLY A 86 13.30 -23.96 8.79
C GLY A 86 13.53 -22.46 8.84
N ASN A 87 14.75 -22.06 9.15
CA ASN A 87 15.12 -20.64 9.29
C ASN A 87 15.54 -20.01 7.94
N GLN A 88 14.95 -20.48 6.83
CA GLN A 88 15.20 -19.93 5.50
C GLN A 88 14.29 -18.72 5.23
N PRO A 89 14.78 -17.70 4.50
CA PRO A 89 13.94 -16.58 4.09
C PRO A 89 12.79 -17.08 3.21
N PRO A 90 11.59 -16.48 3.32
CA PRO A 90 10.45 -16.86 2.50
C PRO A 90 10.76 -16.65 1.01
N LEU A 91 10.38 -17.62 0.20
CA LEU A 91 10.47 -17.50 -1.25
C LEU A 91 9.38 -16.53 -1.71
N THR A 92 9.80 -15.45 -2.38
CA THR A 92 8.90 -14.41 -2.89
C THR A 92 8.79 -14.51 -4.41
N ILE A 93 7.58 -14.64 -4.91
CA ILE A 93 7.28 -14.83 -6.33
C ILE A 93 6.30 -13.74 -6.78
N ARG A 94 6.55 -13.14 -7.93
CA ARG A 94 5.64 -12.16 -8.53
C ARG A 94 4.46 -12.84 -9.18
N ALA A 95 3.28 -12.30 -8.93
CA ALA A 95 2.04 -12.79 -9.44
C ALA A 95 1.09 -11.62 -9.77
N MET A 96 -0.05 -11.93 -10.36
CA MET A 96 -1.15 -10.98 -10.56
C MET A 96 -2.47 -11.68 -10.30
N VAL A 97 -3.47 -10.93 -9.94
CA VAL A 97 -4.86 -11.43 -9.87
C VAL A 97 -5.36 -11.66 -11.28
N PHE A 98 -5.77 -12.89 -11.59
CA PHE A 98 -6.31 -13.24 -12.89
C PHE A 98 -7.82 -13.06 -12.91
N ASP A 99 -8.51 -13.64 -11.94
CA ASP A 99 -9.97 -13.57 -11.82
C ASP A 99 -10.40 -13.62 -10.34
N THR A 100 -11.57 -13.06 -10.06
CA THR A 100 -12.19 -13.06 -8.73
C THR A 100 -13.63 -13.55 -8.85
N PRO A 101 -13.87 -14.88 -8.91
CA PRO A 101 -15.21 -15.42 -8.97
C PRO A 101 -16.02 -15.05 -7.72
N ALA A 102 -17.15 -14.36 -7.91
CA ALA A 102 -17.94 -13.80 -6.81
C ALA A 102 -18.49 -14.86 -5.84
N ASP A 103 -18.64 -16.11 -6.32
CA ASP A 103 -19.33 -17.17 -5.58
C ASP A 103 -18.41 -18.02 -4.69
N THR A 104 -17.09 -17.93 -4.87
CA THR A 104 -16.15 -18.88 -4.23
C THR A 104 -15.43 -18.34 -3.01
N GLY A 105 -15.43 -17.02 -2.79
CA GLY A 105 -14.63 -16.41 -1.74
C GLY A 105 -13.12 -16.48 -2.01
N GLN A 106 -12.74 -16.77 -3.27
CA GLN A 106 -11.36 -16.99 -3.67
C GLN A 106 -11.01 -16.14 -4.90
N ALA A 107 -9.73 -15.83 -5.04
CA ALA A 107 -9.18 -15.19 -6.22
C ALA A 107 -8.22 -16.16 -6.93
N GLU A 108 -8.30 -16.22 -8.24
CA GLU A 108 -7.36 -16.94 -9.07
C GLU A 108 -6.10 -16.09 -9.26
N ILE A 109 -4.95 -16.67 -8.98
CA ILE A 109 -3.65 -15.99 -9.01
C ILE A 109 -2.82 -16.55 -10.15
N LEU A 110 -2.44 -15.70 -11.07
CA LEU A 110 -1.54 -16.04 -12.17
C LEU A 110 -0.10 -15.73 -11.78
N VAL A 111 0.73 -16.76 -11.74
CA VAL A 111 2.19 -16.62 -11.51
C VAL A 111 2.87 -16.33 -12.83
N MET A 112 3.82 -15.40 -12.84
CA MET A 112 4.58 -15.11 -14.05
C MET A 112 5.44 -16.32 -14.44
N SER A 113 5.49 -16.63 -15.75
CA SER A 113 6.09 -17.85 -16.29
C SER A 113 7.57 -18.02 -15.92
N GLU A 114 8.29 -16.94 -15.69
CA GLU A 114 9.70 -16.97 -15.28
C GLU A 114 9.90 -17.54 -13.87
N ASP A 115 8.90 -17.44 -13.01
CA ASP A 115 8.95 -17.87 -11.62
C ASP A 115 8.25 -19.20 -11.35
N LEU A 116 7.55 -19.77 -12.34
CA LEU A 116 6.88 -21.07 -12.25
C LEU A 116 7.79 -22.22 -11.76
N PRO A 117 9.06 -22.35 -12.23
CA PRO A 117 9.95 -23.43 -11.78
C PRO A 117 10.36 -23.32 -10.31
N LYS A 118 10.15 -22.14 -9.70
CA LYS A 118 10.51 -21.88 -8.29
C LYS A 118 9.39 -22.25 -7.33
N LEU A 119 8.19 -22.56 -7.85
CA LEU A 119 7.06 -22.96 -7.02
C LEU A 119 7.37 -24.25 -6.28
N PRO A 120 7.32 -24.28 -4.96
CA PRO A 120 7.42 -25.52 -4.21
C PRO A 120 6.11 -26.29 -4.42
N MET A 121 6.08 -27.18 -5.39
CA MET A 121 4.97 -28.10 -5.65
C MET A 121 4.82 -29.18 -4.56
N ALA A 122 5.57 -29.09 -3.47
CA ALA A 122 5.52 -30.04 -2.39
C ALA A 122 4.26 -29.83 -1.55
N GLU A 123 3.52 -30.90 -1.35
CA GLU A 123 2.37 -30.96 -0.43
C GLU A 123 2.76 -30.43 0.95
N GLY A 124 2.08 -29.39 1.42
CA GLY A 124 2.23 -28.86 2.78
C GLY A 124 3.00 -27.55 2.94
N GLY A 125 3.47 -26.91 1.88
CA GLY A 125 4.03 -25.55 1.94
C GLY A 125 2.93 -24.53 2.25
N LYS A 126 3.09 -23.77 3.34
CA LYS A 126 2.18 -22.65 3.63
C LYS A 126 2.54 -21.47 2.73
N GLY A 127 1.67 -21.17 1.79
CA GLY A 127 1.74 -20.01 0.93
C GLY A 127 0.84 -18.88 1.44
N GLN A 128 1.23 -17.65 1.17
CA GLN A 128 0.44 -16.45 1.45
C GLN A 128 0.52 -15.53 0.24
N VAL A 129 -0.60 -15.00 -0.20
CA VAL A 129 -0.67 -14.02 -1.28
C VAL A 129 -0.97 -12.65 -0.68
N GLU A 130 -0.16 -11.67 -1.06
CA GLU A 130 -0.37 -10.25 -0.77
C GLU A 130 -0.78 -9.57 -2.07
N VAL A 131 -2.00 -9.03 -2.14
CA VAL A 131 -2.51 -8.29 -3.32
C VAL A 131 -2.47 -6.80 -3.02
N GLU A 132 -1.87 -6.01 -3.90
CA GLU A 132 -1.90 -4.56 -3.80
C GLU A 132 -3.24 -4.03 -4.35
N VAL A 133 -4.14 -3.66 -3.43
CA VAL A 133 -5.52 -3.24 -3.78
C VAL A 133 -5.65 -1.75 -4.03
N ASP A 134 -4.80 -0.94 -3.42
CA ASP A 134 -4.85 0.53 -3.55
C ASP A 134 -3.48 1.13 -3.25
N SER A 135 -3.24 2.34 -3.73
CA SER A 135 -2.05 3.12 -3.40
C SER A 135 -2.46 4.53 -3.00
N LEU A 136 -2.26 4.86 -1.74
CA LEU A 136 -2.68 6.13 -1.18
C LEU A 136 -1.48 6.98 -0.76
N SER A 137 -1.64 8.31 -0.83
CA SER A 137 -0.66 9.20 -0.23
C SER A 137 -0.77 9.18 1.31
N PRO A 138 0.34 9.43 2.05
CA PRO A 138 0.30 9.58 3.50
C PRO A 138 -0.74 10.61 3.95
N PHE A 139 -0.91 11.69 3.19
CA PHE A 139 -1.94 12.70 3.42
C PHE A 139 -3.35 12.09 3.41
N THR A 140 -3.66 11.28 2.39
CA THR A 140 -4.98 10.63 2.26
C THR A 140 -5.24 9.67 3.41
N LEU A 141 -4.22 8.92 3.85
CA LEU A 141 -4.33 8.02 5.01
C LEU A 141 -4.67 8.78 6.29
N VAL A 142 -4.00 9.90 6.53
CA VAL A 142 -4.29 10.75 7.70
C VAL A 142 -5.69 11.33 7.63
N MET A 143 -6.14 11.78 6.45
CA MET A 143 -7.49 12.31 6.26
C MET A 143 -8.56 11.24 6.48
N ARG A 144 -8.35 10.00 6.03
CA ARG A 144 -9.24 8.87 6.32
C ARG A 144 -9.29 8.57 7.83
N ALA A 145 -8.14 8.53 8.49
CA ALA A 145 -8.04 8.27 9.92
C ALA A 145 -8.76 9.34 10.77
N THR A 146 -8.82 10.57 10.30
CA THR A 146 -9.56 11.67 10.96
C THR A 146 -11.05 11.71 10.63
N GLY A 147 -11.55 10.78 9.82
CA GLY A 147 -12.96 10.71 9.40
C GLY A 147 -13.40 11.81 8.44
N LYS A 148 -12.46 12.60 7.91
CA LYS A 148 -12.76 13.70 6.98
C LYS A 148 -12.81 13.28 5.51
N TYR A 149 -12.35 12.06 5.19
CA TYR A 149 -12.37 11.53 3.84
C TYR A 149 -13.33 10.34 3.77
N VAL A 150 -14.56 10.61 3.38
CA VAL A 150 -15.46 9.56 2.91
C VAL A 150 -15.06 9.35 1.44
N GLY A 151 -14.40 8.23 1.14
CA GLY A 151 -14.03 7.88 -0.22
C GLY A 151 -15.29 7.94 -1.08
N SER A 152 -15.24 8.70 -2.17
CA SER A 152 -16.24 8.60 -3.22
C SER A 152 -16.18 7.18 -3.76
N SER A 153 -17.18 6.38 -3.45
CA SER A 153 -17.45 5.16 -4.22
C SER A 153 -17.45 5.54 -5.70
N PRO A 154 -16.87 4.74 -6.59
CA PRO A 154 -16.95 5.01 -8.00
C PRO A 154 -18.44 5.16 -8.36
N PRO A 155 -18.80 6.12 -9.23
CA PRO A 155 -20.19 6.31 -9.62
C PRO A 155 -20.68 5.00 -10.24
N ASP A 156 -21.77 4.47 -9.69
CA ASP A 156 -22.50 3.34 -10.25
C ASP A 156 -22.79 3.59 -11.73
N SER A 157 -21.96 3.03 -12.59
CA SER A 157 -22.13 3.06 -14.03
C SER A 157 -23.04 1.94 -14.48
N ASN A 158 -24.22 1.87 -13.91
CA ASN A 158 -25.25 1.01 -14.46
C ASN A 158 -26.58 1.77 -14.54
N PRO A 159 -26.88 2.42 -15.69
CA PRO A 159 -28.25 2.83 -15.97
C PRO A 159 -29.05 1.55 -16.25
N SER A 160 -29.86 1.15 -15.28
CA SER A 160 -30.86 0.09 -15.49
C SER A 160 -31.65 0.40 -16.77
N PRO A 161 -31.80 -0.56 -17.68
CA PRO A 161 -32.67 -0.38 -18.83
C PRO A 161 -34.11 -0.23 -18.33
N GLN A 162 -34.67 0.97 -18.51
CA GLN A 162 -36.10 1.20 -18.34
C GLN A 162 -36.83 0.29 -19.34
N SER A 163 -37.47 -0.74 -18.82
CA SER A 163 -38.44 -1.52 -19.54
C SER A 163 -39.64 -0.63 -19.86
N ASN A 164 -39.68 -0.13 -21.09
CA ASN A 164 -40.91 0.43 -21.68
C ASN A 164 -41.88 -0.71 -21.87
N GLU A 165 -42.72 -0.91 -20.90
CA GLU A 165 -43.90 -1.76 -21.03
C GLU A 165 -44.99 -0.91 -21.72
N THR A 166 -45.06 -1.04 -23.05
CA THR A 166 -46.18 -0.55 -23.85
C THR A 166 -47.24 -1.60 -23.79
N VAL A 167 -48.32 -1.36 -23.10
CA VAL A 167 -49.55 -2.15 -23.10
C VAL A 167 -50.49 -1.54 -24.13
N PRO A 168 -51.13 -2.37 -25.02
CA PRO A 168 -52.12 -1.94 -26.01
C PRO A 168 -53.47 -1.53 -25.42
#